data_2611148a1af40233c95d6fcde6dda21a
#
_entry.id   2611148a1af40233c95d6fcde6dda21a
#
_cell.length_a   1.000
_cell.length_b   1.000
_cell.length_c   1.000
_cell.angle_alpha   90.00
_cell.angle_beta   90.00
_cell.angle_gamma   90.00
#
_symmetry.space_group_name_H-M   'P 1'
#
loop_
_entity.id
_entity.type
_entity.pdbx_description
1 polymer ?
#
loop_
_entity_poly.entity_id
_entity_poly.type
_entity_poly.pdbx_seq_one_letter_code
_entity_poly.pdbx_strand_id
1 'polypeptide(L)'
;MSQKNHEITDGRLVQTDKKYSHLKLRQKEKIAEWMFQETRDFYTKKYTFPNDKQLSEVVDKVYEKIEEAGIWVPYGEVLKHYKSKRSNVNKRVKRLFN
;
A
#
# COMPACT_ATOMS: atom_id res chain seq x y z
N MET A 1 8.17 -8.86 12.54
CA MET A 1 8.01 -8.11 12.60
C MET A 1 7.12 -7.68 12.57
N SER A 2 6.58 -7.67 12.69
CA SER A 2 5.80 -7.23 12.56
C SER A 2 5.62 -6.24 12.82
N GLN A 3 6.06 -5.71 13.07
CA GLN A 3 6.04 -4.58 13.26
C GLN A 3 5.26 -3.82 12.42
N LYS A 4 4.63 -4.27 11.47
CA LYS A 4 3.82 -3.52 10.59
C LYS A 4 2.69 -2.82 11.23
N ASN A 5 2.33 -3.26 12.39
CA ASN A 5 1.28 -2.58 13.05
C ASN A 5 1.76 -1.60 14.04
N HIS A 6 2.87 -1.78 14.60
CA HIS A 6 3.44 -0.86 15.51
C HIS A 6 2.63 -0.41 16.63
N GLU A 7 1.46 -0.85 16.63
CA GLU A 7 0.56 -0.36 17.61
C GLU A 7 1.08 -0.60 18.93
N ILE A 8 1.94 -1.50 19.01
CA ILE A 8 2.33 -1.83 20.25
C ILE A 8 3.26 -0.94 20.83
N THR A 9 3.71 -0.02 20.23
CA THR A 9 4.75 0.67 20.80
C THR A 9 4.41 1.72 21.67
N ASP A 10 4.98 1.70 22.79
CA ASP A 10 5.00 2.79 23.70
C ASP A 10 3.89 3.68 23.70
N GLY A 11 2.78 3.25 23.93
CA GLY A 11 1.69 4.12 24.14
C GLY A 11 1.21 4.87 22.94
N ARG A 12 1.67 4.50 21.81
CA ARG A 12 1.21 5.15 20.65
C ARG A 12 -0.06 4.57 20.20
N LEU A 13 -0.84 4.06 21.08
CA LEU A 13 -2.12 3.45 20.74
C LEU A 13 -3.00 4.36 19.94
N VAL A 14 -2.89 5.62 20.21
CA VAL A 14 -3.68 6.61 19.49
C VAL A 14 -3.41 6.53 18.01
N GLN A 15 -2.26 6.04 17.64
CA GLN A 15 -1.90 5.95 16.24
C GLN A 15 -2.58 4.81 15.51
N THR A 16 -3.03 3.81 16.25
CA THR A 16 -3.67 2.67 15.61
C THR A 16 -5.07 3.01 15.13
N ASP A 17 -5.63 4.13 15.58
CA ASP A 17 -6.95 4.54 15.14
C ASP A 17 -6.90 5.37 13.87
N LYS A 18 -5.71 5.67 13.40
CA LYS A 18 -5.59 6.49 12.20
C LYS A 18 -6.05 5.72 10.99
N LYS A 19 -6.84 6.36 10.15
CA LYS A 19 -7.37 5.75 8.94
C LYS A 19 -6.70 6.35 7.72
N TYR A 20 -6.75 5.61 6.62
CA TYR A 20 -6.17 6.09 5.39
C TYR A 20 -6.75 7.46 5.01
N SER A 21 -8.05 7.63 5.23
CA SER A 21 -8.70 8.88 4.88
C SER A 21 -8.19 10.10 5.66
N HIS A 22 -7.49 9.85 6.78
CA HIS A 22 -6.94 10.95 7.58
C HIS A 22 -5.61 11.47 7.03
N LEU A 23 -5.04 10.80 6.05
CA LEU A 23 -3.78 11.24 5.48
C LEU A 23 -3.97 12.52 4.67
N LYS A 24 -2.91 13.30 4.56
CA LYS A 24 -2.95 14.49 3.72
C LYS A 24 -2.99 14.07 2.26
N LEU A 25 -3.57 14.90 1.43
CA LEU A 25 -3.69 14.60 0.01
C LEU A 25 -2.36 14.21 -0.62
N ARG A 26 -1.31 14.96 -0.31
CA ARG A 26 0.00 14.70 -0.87
C ARG A 26 0.51 13.31 -0.47
N GLN A 27 0.23 12.90 0.75
CA GLN A 27 0.62 11.57 1.21
C GLN A 27 -0.16 10.49 0.48
N LYS A 28 -1.46 10.72 0.29
CA LYS A 28 -2.30 9.77 -0.46
C LYS A 28 -1.82 9.62 -1.89
N GLU A 29 -1.41 10.72 -2.51
CA GLU A 29 -0.92 10.68 -3.88
C GLU A 29 0.37 9.88 -3.98
N LYS A 30 1.26 10.06 -3.02
CA LYS A 30 2.51 9.30 -3.01
C LYS A 30 2.24 7.80 -2.85
N ILE A 31 1.35 7.46 -1.93
CA ILE A 31 1.04 6.06 -1.69
C ILE A 31 0.38 5.44 -2.93
N ALA A 32 -0.52 6.17 -3.57
CA ALA A 32 -1.15 5.70 -4.79
C ALA A 32 -0.12 5.44 -5.89
N GLU A 33 0.87 6.32 -5.99
CA GLU A 33 1.91 6.14 -6.99
C GLU A 33 2.78 4.91 -6.67
N TRP A 34 3.10 4.70 -5.39
CA TRP A 34 3.85 3.52 -5.00
C TRP A 34 3.07 2.24 -5.27
N MET A 35 1.77 2.26 -5.02
CA MET A 35 0.92 1.11 -5.33
C MET A 35 0.96 0.79 -6.81
N PHE A 36 0.91 1.81 -7.65
CA PHE A 36 1.00 1.63 -9.09
C PHE A 36 2.36 1.06 -9.47
N GLN A 37 3.44 1.63 -8.94
CA GLN A 37 4.78 1.18 -9.28
C GLN A 37 5.02 -0.27 -8.88
N GLU A 38 4.60 -0.65 -7.69
CA GLU A 38 4.82 -2.02 -7.22
C GLU A 38 3.94 -3.02 -7.95
N THR A 39 2.73 -2.62 -8.32
CA THR A 39 1.87 -3.47 -9.12
C THR A 39 2.45 -3.66 -10.53
N ARG A 40 2.98 -2.58 -11.09
CA ARG A 40 3.63 -2.63 -12.39
C ARG A 40 4.83 -3.58 -12.36
N ASP A 41 5.64 -3.48 -11.31
CA ASP A 41 6.81 -4.35 -11.17
C ASP A 41 6.38 -5.81 -11.02
N PHE A 42 5.32 -6.06 -10.27
CA PHE A 42 4.79 -7.39 -10.10
C PHE A 42 4.35 -7.97 -11.46
N TYR A 43 3.60 -7.16 -12.22
CA TYR A 43 3.10 -7.59 -13.52
C TYR A 43 4.26 -7.84 -14.49
N THR A 44 5.28 -7.01 -14.45
CA THR A 44 6.44 -7.16 -15.31
C THR A 44 7.16 -8.48 -15.05
N LYS A 45 7.21 -8.90 -13.81
CA LYS A 45 7.90 -10.13 -13.44
C LYS A 45 7.06 -11.37 -13.65
N LYS A 46 5.79 -11.29 -13.35
CA LYS A 46 4.93 -12.47 -13.33
C LYS A 46 3.93 -12.56 -14.47
N TYR A 47 3.81 -11.49 -15.24
CA TYR A 47 2.87 -11.40 -16.36
C TYR A 47 1.42 -11.61 -15.93
N THR A 48 1.13 -11.35 -14.69
CA THR A 48 -0.22 -11.43 -14.17
C THR A 48 -0.34 -10.44 -13.02
N PHE A 49 -1.56 -10.08 -12.67
CA PHE A 49 -1.78 -9.18 -11.54
C PHE A 49 -1.86 -9.97 -10.24
N PRO A 50 -1.54 -9.34 -9.10
CA PRO A 50 -1.58 -10.04 -7.82
C PRO A 50 -2.98 -10.55 -7.51
N ASN A 51 -3.06 -11.81 -7.12
CA ASN A 51 -4.33 -12.36 -6.65
C ASN A 51 -4.46 -12.07 -5.15
N ASP A 52 -5.52 -12.56 -4.52
CA ASP A 52 -5.78 -12.26 -3.12
C ASP A 52 -4.64 -12.67 -2.19
N LYS A 53 -3.96 -13.76 -2.52
CA LYS A 53 -2.85 -14.22 -1.70
C LYS A 53 -1.59 -13.40 -1.94
N GLN A 54 -1.48 -12.79 -3.09
CA GLN A 54 -0.28 -12.03 -3.46
C GLN A 54 -0.40 -10.54 -3.17
N LEU A 55 -1.58 -10.08 -2.80
CA LEU A 55 -1.75 -8.66 -2.49
C LEU A 55 -0.79 -8.19 -1.41
N SER A 56 -0.57 -9.01 -0.40
CA SER A 56 0.32 -8.61 0.69
C SER A 56 1.76 -8.43 0.22
N GLU A 57 2.19 -9.15 -0.81
CA GLU A 57 3.53 -8.96 -1.34
C GLU A 57 3.72 -7.55 -1.88
N VAL A 58 2.71 -7.06 -2.60
CA VAL A 58 2.76 -5.72 -3.14
C VAL A 58 2.64 -4.69 -2.02
N VAL A 59 1.69 -4.90 -1.11
CA VAL A 59 1.47 -3.95 -0.02
C VAL A 59 2.68 -3.89 0.90
N ASP A 60 3.36 -5.01 1.13
CA ASP A 60 4.57 -5.01 1.95
C ASP A 60 5.61 -4.05 1.37
N LYS A 61 5.80 -4.07 0.07
CA LYS A 61 6.78 -3.20 -0.57
C LYS A 61 6.33 -1.74 -0.54
N VAL A 62 5.05 -1.50 -0.73
CA VAL A 62 4.50 -0.16 -0.61
C VAL A 62 4.70 0.35 0.81
N TYR A 63 4.44 -0.50 1.79
CA TYR A 63 4.54 -0.10 3.18
C TYR A 63 5.98 0.23 3.59
N GLU A 64 6.96 -0.47 3.02
CA GLU A 64 8.35 -0.11 3.25
C GLU A 64 8.63 1.33 2.83
N LYS A 65 8.09 1.71 1.69
CA LYS A 65 8.26 3.09 1.21
C LYS A 65 7.53 4.08 2.09
N ILE A 66 6.37 3.70 2.58
CA ILE A 66 5.60 4.54 3.50
C ILE A 66 6.41 4.80 4.77
N GLU A 67 7.01 3.75 5.31
CA GLU A 67 7.81 3.89 6.52
C GLU A 67 9.06 4.74 6.28
N GLU A 68 9.71 4.53 5.16
CA GLU A 68 10.89 5.32 4.82
C GLU A 68 10.57 6.80 4.66
N ALA A 69 9.37 7.09 4.20
CA ALA A 69 8.94 8.48 4.01
C ALA A 69 8.43 9.11 5.30
N GLY A 70 8.35 8.33 6.37
CA GLY A 70 7.87 8.86 7.64
C GLY A 70 6.38 9.10 7.70
N ILE A 71 5.62 8.45 6.82
CA ILE A 71 4.17 8.59 6.82
C ILE A 71 3.61 7.55 7.77
N TRP A 72 2.79 8.00 8.71
CA TRP A 72 2.18 7.08 9.65
C TRP A 72 0.78 6.67 9.19
N VAL A 73 0.60 5.40 8.97
CA VAL A 73 -0.72 4.82 8.69
C VAL A 73 -0.61 3.33 8.99
N PRO A 74 -1.60 2.72 9.63
CA PRO A 74 -1.52 1.29 9.94
C PRO A 74 -1.48 0.44 8.67
N TYR A 75 -0.76 -0.66 8.74
CA TYR A 75 -0.61 -1.57 7.60
C TYR A 75 -1.98 -2.04 7.09
N GLY A 76 -2.87 -2.39 7.99
CA GLY A 76 -4.19 -2.88 7.61
C GLY A 76 -4.99 -1.87 6.81
N GLU A 77 -4.81 -0.58 7.10
CA GLU A 77 -5.48 0.47 6.35
C GLU A 77 -4.94 0.57 4.92
N VAL A 78 -3.64 0.38 4.76
CA VAL A 78 -3.04 0.41 3.43
C VAL A 78 -3.50 -0.79 2.62
N LEU A 79 -3.53 -1.97 3.23
CA LEU A 79 -4.00 -3.18 2.57
C LEU A 79 -5.46 -3.03 2.15
N LYS A 80 -6.28 -2.52 3.04
CA LYS A 80 -7.70 -2.31 2.76
C LYS A 80 -7.89 -1.33 1.61
N HIS A 81 -7.12 -0.26 1.61
CA HIS A 81 -7.21 0.74 0.56
C HIS A 81 -6.77 0.15 -0.78
N TYR A 82 -5.68 -0.62 -0.77
CA TYR A 82 -5.20 -1.24 -1.99
C TYR A 82 -6.25 -2.18 -2.57
N LYS A 83 -6.90 -2.97 -1.72
CA LYS A 83 -7.97 -3.85 -2.18
C LYS A 83 -9.10 -3.07 -2.86
N SER A 84 -9.44 -1.93 -2.30
CA SER A 84 -10.53 -1.12 -2.86
C SER A 84 -10.16 -0.46 -4.17
N LYS A 85 -8.87 -0.24 -4.42
CA LYS A 85 -8.40 0.43 -5.64
C LYS A 85 -7.74 -0.54 -6.62
N ARG A 86 -7.70 -1.81 -6.31
CA ARG A 86 -7.00 -2.80 -7.10
C ARG A 86 -7.38 -2.78 -8.58
N SER A 87 -8.66 -2.71 -8.85
CA SER A 87 -9.14 -2.70 -10.21
C SER A 87 -8.60 -1.49 -10.99
N ASN A 88 -8.64 -0.32 -10.37
CA ASN A 88 -8.15 0.90 -11.01
C ASN A 88 -6.64 0.85 -11.23
N VAL A 89 -5.91 0.34 -10.25
CA VAL A 89 -4.46 0.23 -10.37
C VAL A 89 -4.10 -0.77 -11.48
N ASN A 90 -4.79 -1.90 -11.52
CA ASN A 90 -4.53 -2.89 -12.55
C ASN A 90 -4.81 -2.34 -13.95
N LYS A 91 -5.89 -1.58 -14.10
CA LYS A 91 -6.20 -0.95 -15.38
C LYS A 91 -5.11 0.03 -15.80
N ARG A 92 -4.59 0.78 -14.86
CA ARG A 92 -3.53 1.74 -15.14
C ARG A 92 -2.27 1.04 -15.62
N VAL A 93 -1.90 -0.06 -14.96
CA VAL A 93 -0.74 -0.85 -15.35
C VAL A 93 -0.98 -1.45 -16.74
N LYS A 94 -2.15 -1.99 -16.97
CA LYS A 94 -2.47 -2.64 -18.23
C LYS A 94 -2.31 -1.70 -19.41
N ARG A 95 -2.65 -0.44 -19.22
CA ARG A 95 -2.51 0.56 -20.30
C ARG A 95 -1.07 0.72 -20.77
N LEU A 96 -0.12 0.48 -19.89
CA LEU A 96 1.29 0.63 -20.25
C LEU A 96 1.74 -0.48 -21.20
N PHE A 97 1.05 -1.60 -21.17
CA PHE A 97 1.46 -2.77 -21.95
C PHE A 97 0.54 -3.08 -23.13
N ASN A 98 -0.38 -2.22 -23.42
CA ASN A 98 -1.29 -2.41 -24.56
C ASN A 98 -0.79 -1.68 -25.79
#